data_9595f7e96b9d6353fa6c835e859589a0
#
_entry.id   9595f7e96b9d6353fa6c835e859589a0
#
_cell.length_a   1.000
_cell.length_b   1.000
_cell.length_c   1.000
_cell.angle_alpha   90.00
_cell.angle_beta   90.00
_cell.angle_gamma   90.00
#
_symmetry.space_group_name_H-M   'P 1'
#
loop_
_entity.id
_entity.type
_entity.pdbx_description
1 polymer ?
#
loop_
_entity_poly.entity_id
_entity_poly.type
_entity_poly.pdbx_seq_one_letter_code
_entity_poly.pdbx_strand_id
1 'polypeptide(L)'
;MTKLTDVSREALLSVRDLIRYAVSRFNEHKLFFGHGSDNAWDEAVYLVLHALHLPPDQLEPFMDARVLPSEREKALSLIDLRCEHRLPAP
;
A
#
# COMPACT_ATOMS: atom_id res chain seq x y z
N MET A 1 -0.69 -11.13 14.24
CA MET A 1 -0.06 -10.22 13.29
C MET A 1 0.54 -9.04 14.02
N THR A 2 1.73 -8.67 13.65
CA THR A 2 2.46 -7.63 14.36
C THR A 2 2.19 -6.27 13.72
N LYS A 3 1.81 -5.30 14.55
CA LYS A 3 1.68 -3.93 14.09
C LYS A 3 3.05 -3.30 14.00
N LEU A 4 3.19 -2.36 13.06
CA LEU A 4 4.42 -1.62 12.94
C LEU A 4 4.63 -0.73 14.17
N THR A 5 5.86 -0.69 14.64
CA THR A 5 6.24 0.26 15.68
C THR A 5 6.36 1.65 15.06
N ASP A 6 6.43 2.67 15.91
CA ASP A 6 6.61 4.04 15.40
C ASP A 6 7.90 4.16 14.61
N VAL A 7 8.97 3.50 15.06
CA VAL A 7 10.24 3.54 14.34
C VAL A 7 10.10 2.92 12.96
N SER A 8 9.42 1.78 12.88
CA SER A 8 9.20 1.12 11.59
C SER A 8 8.35 1.98 10.65
N ARG A 9 7.31 2.63 11.20
CA ARG A 9 6.47 3.51 10.38
C ARG A 9 7.27 4.67 9.84
N GLU A 10 8.17 5.23 10.63
CA GLU A 10 8.98 6.37 10.21
C GLU A 10 9.98 6.03 9.13
N ALA A 11 10.27 4.74 8.94
CA ALA A 11 11.13 4.30 7.86
C ALA A 11 10.43 4.32 6.51
N LEU A 12 9.09 4.39 6.49
CA LEU A 12 8.31 4.40 5.25
C LEU A 12 8.15 5.85 4.80
N LEU A 13 9.09 6.34 4.03
CA LEU A 13 9.20 7.76 3.73
C LEU A 13 8.63 8.17 2.38
N SER A 14 8.52 7.25 1.42
CA SER A 14 8.13 7.59 0.07
C SER A 14 7.00 6.71 -0.41
N VAL A 15 6.41 7.10 -1.55
CA VAL A 15 5.40 6.28 -2.22
C VAL A 15 5.97 4.91 -2.52
N ARG A 16 7.20 4.85 -3.03
CA ARG A 16 7.87 3.59 -3.33
C ARG A 16 7.96 2.70 -2.09
N ASP A 17 8.32 3.28 -0.95
CA ASP A 17 8.43 2.51 0.29
C ASP A 17 7.11 1.87 0.67
N LEU A 18 6.02 2.62 0.56
CA LEU A 18 4.70 2.12 0.91
C LEU A 18 4.25 1.00 -0.03
N ILE A 19 4.52 1.16 -1.33
CA ILE A 19 4.15 0.13 -2.29
C ILE A 19 4.91 -1.16 -2.02
N ARG A 20 6.22 -1.04 -1.81
CA ARG A 20 7.03 -2.23 -1.52
C ARG A 20 6.56 -2.93 -0.25
N TYR A 21 6.24 -2.15 0.78
CA TYR A 21 5.73 -2.72 2.03
C TYR A 21 4.40 -3.44 1.79
N ALA A 22 3.52 -2.82 1.01
CA ALA A 22 2.22 -3.42 0.70
C ALA A 22 2.38 -4.75 -0.04
N VAL A 23 3.30 -4.79 -1.02
CA VAL A 23 3.56 -6.03 -1.76
C VAL A 23 3.99 -7.13 -0.80
N SER A 24 4.91 -6.81 0.12
CA SER A 24 5.39 -7.80 1.09
C SER A 24 4.25 -8.32 1.96
N ARG A 25 3.40 -7.43 2.42
CA ARG A 25 2.27 -7.80 3.26
C ARG A 25 1.27 -8.69 2.52
N PHE A 26 0.97 -8.32 1.27
CA PHE A 26 0.01 -9.09 0.48
C PHE A 26 0.54 -10.49 0.21
N ASN A 27 1.82 -10.62 -0.13
CA ASN A 27 2.42 -11.94 -0.35
C ASN A 27 2.48 -12.76 0.93
N GLU A 28 2.78 -12.10 2.04
CA GLU A 28 2.84 -12.77 3.34
C GLU A 28 1.48 -13.36 3.71
N HIS A 29 0.41 -12.64 3.42
CA HIS A 29 -0.95 -13.07 3.71
C HIS A 29 -1.56 -13.94 2.62
N LYS A 30 -0.83 -14.17 1.53
CA LYS A 30 -1.28 -15.00 0.41
C LYS A 30 -2.65 -14.56 -0.09
N LEU A 31 -2.78 -13.27 -0.35
CA LEU A 31 -4.06 -12.71 -0.75
C LEU A 31 -4.46 -13.16 -2.16
N PHE A 32 -5.76 -13.29 -2.35
CA PHE A 32 -6.34 -13.54 -3.66
C PHE A 32 -6.60 -12.19 -4.33
N PHE A 33 -6.18 -12.06 -5.58
CA PHE A 33 -6.37 -10.82 -6.33
C PHE A 33 -7.45 -11.04 -7.37
N GLY A 34 -8.48 -10.19 -7.31
CA GLY A 34 -9.61 -10.30 -8.21
C GLY A 34 -9.38 -9.63 -9.54
N HIS A 35 -10.49 -9.34 -10.20
CA HIS A 35 -10.44 -8.68 -11.51
C HIS A 35 -9.85 -7.27 -11.36
N GLY A 36 -9.03 -6.89 -12.33
CA GLY A 36 -8.41 -5.58 -12.34
C GLY A 36 -7.04 -5.53 -11.71
N SER A 37 -6.69 -6.56 -10.93
CA SER A 37 -5.36 -6.65 -10.32
C SER A 37 -4.89 -8.09 -10.45
N ASP A 38 -3.82 -8.30 -11.20
CA ASP A 38 -3.31 -9.64 -11.44
C ASP A 38 -2.28 -10.08 -10.43
N ASN A 39 -1.77 -9.15 -9.64
CA ASN A 39 -0.67 -9.47 -8.75
C ASN A 39 -0.60 -8.45 -7.61
N ALA A 40 0.28 -8.76 -6.66
CA ALA A 40 0.43 -7.91 -5.48
C ALA A 40 0.90 -6.50 -5.82
N TRP A 41 1.74 -6.37 -6.84
CA TRP A 41 2.27 -5.06 -7.22
C TRP A 41 1.14 -4.12 -7.68
N ASP A 42 0.31 -4.59 -8.61
CA ASP A 42 -0.78 -3.77 -9.13
C ASP A 42 -1.75 -3.36 -8.02
N GLU A 43 -2.08 -4.30 -7.15
CA GLU A 43 -2.96 -4.01 -6.03
C GLU A 43 -2.34 -2.99 -5.09
N ALA A 44 -1.05 -3.14 -4.79
CA ALA A 44 -0.35 -2.23 -3.90
C ALA A 44 -0.30 -0.83 -4.48
N VAL A 45 0.00 -0.71 -5.77
CA VAL A 45 0.02 0.60 -6.44
C VAL A 45 -1.35 1.26 -6.34
N TYR A 46 -2.39 0.50 -6.66
CA TYR A 46 -3.75 1.04 -6.62
C TYR A 46 -4.10 1.55 -5.22
N LEU A 47 -3.85 0.76 -4.20
CA LEU A 47 -4.21 1.13 -2.83
C LEU A 47 -3.43 2.35 -2.34
N VAL A 48 -2.13 2.37 -2.59
CA VAL A 48 -1.31 3.48 -2.12
C VAL A 48 -1.69 4.78 -2.82
N LEU A 49 -1.82 4.75 -4.15
CA LEU A 49 -2.19 5.97 -4.88
C LEU A 49 -3.59 6.42 -4.47
N HIS A 50 -4.51 5.49 -4.27
CA HIS A 50 -5.85 5.83 -3.80
C HIS A 50 -5.80 6.52 -2.44
N ALA A 51 -5.01 5.99 -1.51
CA ALA A 51 -4.89 6.57 -0.18
C ALA A 51 -4.36 7.99 -0.22
N LEU A 52 -3.48 8.28 -1.18
CA LEU A 52 -2.83 9.57 -1.30
C LEU A 52 -3.57 10.53 -2.23
N HIS A 53 -4.72 10.10 -2.77
CA HIS A 53 -5.50 10.90 -3.72
C HIS A 53 -4.71 11.26 -4.97
N LEU A 54 -3.91 10.31 -5.44
CA LEU A 54 -3.12 10.47 -6.67
C LEU A 54 -3.75 9.67 -7.80
N PRO A 55 -3.57 10.12 -9.06
CA PRO A 55 -4.14 9.38 -10.20
C PRO A 55 -3.55 7.97 -10.29
N PRO A 56 -4.39 6.94 -10.44
CA PRO A 56 -3.91 5.55 -10.42
C PRO A 56 -3.02 5.19 -11.60
N ASP A 57 -3.06 5.96 -12.66
CA ASP A 57 -2.25 5.69 -13.85
C ASP A 57 -1.00 6.56 -13.92
N GLN A 58 -0.67 7.31 -12.87
CA GLN A 58 0.47 8.21 -12.87
C GLN A 58 1.40 7.92 -11.70
N LEU A 59 1.86 6.70 -11.62
CA LEU A 59 2.75 6.30 -10.54
C LEU A 59 4.13 6.95 -10.65
N GLU A 60 4.69 6.97 -11.85
CA GLU A 60 6.08 7.32 -12.02
C GLU A 60 6.47 8.69 -11.50
N PRO A 61 5.69 9.75 -11.79
CA PRO A 61 6.06 11.08 -11.28
C PRO A 61 6.10 11.17 -9.75
N PHE A 62 5.38 10.27 -9.06
CA PHE A 62 5.26 10.34 -7.62
C PHE A 62 6.03 9.25 -6.88
N MET A 63 6.69 8.36 -7.62
CA MET A 63 7.30 7.17 -7.03
C MET A 63 8.26 7.51 -5.89
N ASP A 64 9.08 8.52 -6.06
CA ASP A 64 10.06 8.89 -5.07
C ASP A 64 9.62 10.06 -4.20
N ALA A 65 8.37 10.47 -4.31
CA ALA A 65 7.86 11.56 -3.49
C ALA A 65 7.70 11.12 -2.04
N ARG A 66 8.02 12.01 -1.13
CA ARG A 66 7.84 11.73 0.28
C ARG A 66 6.39 11.88 0.67
N VAL A 67 5.98 11.11 1.67
CA VAL A 67 4.61 11.15 2.15
C VAL A 67 4.58 11.86 3.51
N LEU A 68 3.47 12.54 3.77
CA LEU A 68 3.24 13.12 5.08
C LEU A 68 2.88 12.01 6.07
N PRO A 69 3.16 12.20 7.37
CA PRO A 69 2.78 11.18 8.36
C PRO A 69 1.30 10.79 8.29
N SER A 70 0.41 11.75 8.06
CA SER A 70 -1.01 11.46 7.96
C SER A 70 -1.33 10.61 6.73
N GLU A 71 -0.65 10.88 5.63
CA GLU A 71 -0.82 10.09 4.40
C GLU A 71 -0.32 8.67 4.59
N ARG A 72 0.82 8.53 5.24
CA ARG A 72 1.36 7.21 5.55
C ARG A 72 0.39 6.39 6.36
N GLU A 73 -0.22 7.00 7.39
CA GLU A 73 -1.17 6.27 8.22
C GLU A 73 -2.40 5.82 7.45
N LYS A 74 -2.89 6.65 6.53
CA LYS A 74 -4.02 6.25 5.69
C LYS A 74 -3.67 5.06 4.83
N ALA A 75 -2.50 5.11 4.20
CA ALA A 75 -2.06 4.00 3.35
C ALA A 75 -1.90 2.72 4.16
N LEU A 76 -1.28 2.81 5.33
CA LEU A 76 -1.10 1.63 6.19
C LEU A 76 -2.44 1.06 6.64
N SER A 77 -3.41 1.91 6.95
CA SER A 77 -4.73 1.45 7.33
C SER A 77 -5.39 0.66 6.21
N LEU A 78 -5.30 1.13 4.98
CA LEU A 78 -5.89 0.43 3.85
C LEU A 78 -5.19 -0.90 3.58
N ILE A 79 -3.86 -0.92 3.72
CA ILE A 79 -3.10 -2.15 3.55
C ILE A 79 -3.53 -3.18 4.59
N ASP A 80 -3.66 -2.75 5.85
CA ASP A 80 -4.08 -3.64 6.92
C ASP A 80 -5.50 -4.17 6.70
N LEU A 81 -6.42 -3.30 6.29
CA LEU A 81 -7.79 -3.71 6.01
C LEU A 81 -7.83 -4.75 4.89
N ARG A 82 -7.06 -4.52 3.84
CA ARG A 82 -7.00 -5.46 2.73
C ARG A 82 -6.51 -6.83 3.20
N CYS A 83 -5.49 -6.84 4.07
CA CYS A 83 -4.95 -8.09 4.60
C CYS A 83 -5.94 -8.79 5.51
N GLU A 84 -6.65 -8.03 6.35
CA GLU A 84 -7.62 -8.60 7.28
C GLU A 84 -8.81 -9.24 6.57
N HIS A 85 -9.34 -8.56 5.59
CA HIS A 85 -10.56 -9.04 4.92
C HIS A 85 -10.28 -10.02 3.80
N ARG A 86 -9.09 -10.00 3.24
CA ARG A 86 -8.67 -10.89 2.16
C ARG A 86 -9.59 -10.83 0.95
N LEU A 87 -10.20 -9.66 0.75
CA LEU A 87 -11.07 -9.43 -0.39
C LEU A 87 -10.37 -8.50 -1.38
N PRO A 88 -10.65 -8.64 -2.69
CA PRO A 88 -10.07 -7.74 -3.67
C PRO A 88 -10.46 -6.30 -3.38
N ALA A 89 -9.58 -5.36 -3.72
CA ALA A 89 -9.87 -3.94 -3.58
C ALA A 89 -11.03 -3.57 -4.50
N PRO A 90 -11.89 -2.65 -4.07
CA PRO A 90 -13.01 -2.21 -4.90
C PRO A 90 -12.54 -1.46 -6.14
#